data_f64f72155f2183369d9d11c2ac5cbb21
#
_entry.id   f64f72155f2183369d9d11c2ac5cbb21
#
_cell.length_a   1.000
_cell.length_b   1.000
_cell.length_c   1.000
_cell.angle_alpha   90.00
_cell.angle_beta   90.00
_cell.angle_gamma   90.00
#
_symmetry.space_group_name_H-M   'P 1'
#
loop_
_entity.id
_entity.type
_entity.pdbx_description
1 polymer ?
#
loop_
_entity_poly.entity_id
_entity_poly.type
_entity_poly.pdbx_seq_one_letter_code
_entity_poly.pdbx_strand_id
1 'polypeptide(L)'
;QKELLELQAKHPDKRIMLVAEKGTMGVGSSRMSGVNNVALWIGKQASPYIPFINLAPVVAGTNGISPIFLTTVGVTGGIGIDLKNWKKKYDTNGNLVIDQNDEPVLEKIYSVDTGTVLTINTKTKKLYKDEKELIDVSSSFTPQKIEFMRAGGSYAVVFGKKLQAFATGLLKKELTPVFAPSKEVCVKNQGFTAVEKIFNKNVVGNSLSVLHAGSYVRVKVDIVGSQDTTGLMTTQELEMMAATVISPIVHAGYQSGCHTASVWDKKSQENIPKLMKFMNDFGLITARHPEHKYPPMTDVIHKVLNDLTIDDWSIIIGGDSHTRMSKGVAFGADSGTVALALATGEASMLIPESVKVTFKGTMQDHMDFRDVVHATQSQMLKKFNGENVFQGRIIEVHIGTLLADQAF
;
A
#
# COMPACT_ATOMS: atom_id res chain seq x y z
N GLN A 1 3.23 -7.57 27.99
CA GLN A 1 4.70 -7.43 27.80
C GLN A 1 5.47 -8.53 28.53
N LYS A 2 5.10 -8.88 29.77
CA LYS A 2 5.75 -9.95 30.55
C LYS A 2 5.68 -11.31 29.82
N GLU A 3 4.52 -11.73 29.36
CA GLU A 3 4.33 -12.97 28.59
C GLU A 3 5.17 -13.03 27.31
N LEU A 4 5.31 -11.89 26.61
CA LEU A 4 6.16 -11.82 25.40
C LEU A 4 7.64 -12.00 25.76
N LEU A 5 8.10 -11.43 26.85
CA LEU A 5 9.48 -11.60 27.33
C LEU A 5 9.75 -13.03 27.75
N GLU A 6 8.78 -13.67 28.42
CA GLU A 6 8.85 -15.08 28.80
C GLU A 6 8.89 -16.00 27.55
N LEU A 7 8.09 -15.69 26.54
CA LEU A 7 8.10 -16.42 25.27
C LEU A 7 9.43 -16.26 24.55
N GLN A 8 9.98 -15.03 24.50
CA GLN A 8 11.27 -14.76 23.90
C GLN A 8 12.42 -15.45 24.65
N ALA A 9 12.35 -15.50 25.98
CA ALA A 9 13.33 -16.21 26.80
C ALA A 9 13.33 -17.72 26.54
N LYS A 10 12.16 -18.31 26.27
CA LYS A 10 12.05 -19.74 25.89
C LYS A 10 12.60 -20.03 24.50
N HIS A 11 12.60 -19.05 23.61
CA HIS A 11 13.00 -19.19 22.21
C HIS A 11 13.91 -18.03 21.79
N PRO A 12 15.13 -17.92 22.33
CA PRO A 12 16.02 -16.75 22.10
C PRO A 12 16.51 -16.63 20.66
N ASP A 13 16.52 -17.72 19.92
CA ASP A 13 16.90 -17.82 18.51
C ASP A 13 15.75 -17.53 17.53
N LYS A 14 14.54 -17.29 18.04
CA LYS A 14 13.34 -17.11 17.21
C LYS A 14 12.80 -15.70 17.32
N ARG A 15 12.14 -15.27 16.25
CA ARG A 15 11.43 -13.98 16.21
C ARG A 15 9.99 -14.16 16.68
N ILE A 16 9.51 -13.19 17.45
CA ILE A 16 8.10 -13.11 17.81
C ILE A 16 7.31 -12.64 16.59
N MET A 17 6.27 -13.37 16.26
CA MET A 17 5.27 -12.98 15.28
C MET A 17 3.97 -12.64 15.99
N LEU A 18 3.45 -11.44 15.72
CA LEU A 18 2.13 -11.03 16.20
C LEU A 18 1.07 -11.52 15.23
N VAL A 19 0.11 -12.31 15.72
CA VAL A 19 -0.99 -12.83 14.90
C VAL A 19 -2.29 -12.17 15.33
N ALA A 20 -2.98 -11.53 14.37
CA ALA A 20 -4.36 -11.09 14.58
C ALA A 20 -5.32 -12.22 14.22
N GLU A 21 -6.03 -12.73 15.19
CA GLU A 21 -7.06 -13.74 15.02
C GLU A 21 -8.43 -13.08 14.89
N LYS A 22 -9.18 -13.46 13.86
CA LYS A 22 -10.47 -12.90 13.40
C LYS A 22 -10.33 -11.47 12.81
N GLY A 23 -11.07 -11.25 11.75
CA GLY A 23 -11.07 -10.01 11.00
C GLY A 23 -9.78 -9.77 10.19
N THR A 24 -9.80 -8.74 9.38
CA THR A 24 -8.66 -8.33 8.55
C THR A 24 -7.71 -7.46 9.36
N MET A 25 -6.44 -7.83 9.43
CA MET A 25 -5.42 -7.04 10.14
C MET A 25 -5.12 -5.73 9.40
N GLY A 26 -4.97 -4.64 10.16
CA GLY A 26 -4.50 -3.35 9.64
C GLY A 26 -5.54 -2.58 8.84
N VAL A 27 -6.82 -2.75 9.14
CA VAL A 27 -7.91 -1.91 8.64
C VAL A 27 -7.88 -0.57 9.38
N GLY A 28 -8.17 0.51 8.68
CA GLY A 28 -8.21 1.87 9.25
C GLY A 28 -7.29 2.84 8.52
N SER A 29 -7.11 4.04 9.06
CA SER A 29 -6.40 5.15 8.43
C SER A 29 -4.91 5.20 8.79
N SER A 30 -4.53 5.50 10.00
CA SER A 30 -3.13 5.76 10.42
C SER A 30 -2.30 4.48 10.62
N ARG A 31 -2.05 3.75 9.55
CA ARG A 31 -1.44 2.40 9.60
C ARG A 31 0.03 2.39 9.99
N MET A 32 0.79 3.44 9.67
CA MET A 32 2.20 3.55 10.06
C MET A 32 2.35 3.60 11.58
N SER A 33 1.53 4.38 12.28
CA SER A 33 1.50 4.41 13.75
C SER A 33 1.21 3.02 14.34
N GLY A 34 0.33 2.25 13.69
CA GLY A 34 0.04 0.87 14.07
C GLY A 34 1.27 -0.03 13.98
N VAL A 35 2.01 0.02 12.89
CA VAL A 35 3.25 -0.77 12.71
C VAL A 35 4.31 -0.35 13.70
N ASN A 36 4.52 0.95 13.91
CA ASN A 36 5.49 1.48 14.87
C ASN A 36 5.14 1.07 16.31
N ASN A 37 3.87 1.13 16.68
CA ASN A 37 3.41 0.67 18.00
C ASN A 37 3.63 -0.83 18.19
N VAL A 38 3.39 -1.65 17.18
CA VAL A 38 3.69 -3.08 17.21
C VAL A 38 5.19 -3.31 17.40
N ALA A 39 6.04 -2.60 16.66
CA ALA A 39 7.49 -2.70 16.79
C ALA A 39 7.97 -2.30 18.19
N LEU A 40 7.43 -1.22 18.76
CA LEU A 40 7.73 -0.77 20.11
C LEU A 40 7.23 -1.78 21.17
N TRP A 41 6.08 -2.39 20.94
CA TRP A 41 5.43 -3.29 21.89
C TRP A 41 6.09 -4.68 21.95
N ILE A 42 6.48 -5.22 20.80
CA ILE A 42 7.26 -6.47 20.70
C ILE A 42 8.65 -6.30 21.34
N GLY A 43 9.10 -5.05 21.45
CA GLY A 43 10.40 -4.73 22.03
C GLY A 43 11.55 -4.77 21.03
N LYS A 44 12.71 -4.36 21.51
CA LYS A 44 13.93 -4.28 20.72
C LYS A 44 14.54 -5.66 20.56
N GLN A 45 14.20 -6.34 19.49
CA GLN A 45 14.92 -7.54 19.08
C GLN A 45 16.16 -7.11 18.30
N ALA A 46 17.32 -7.15 18.91
CA ALA A 46 18.57 -6.83 18.25
C ALA A 46 18.83 -7.79 17.07
N SER A 47 19.27 -7.24 15.94
CA SER A 47 19.72 -8.08 14.83
C SER A 47 21.00 -8.82 15.25
N PRO A 48 21.09 -10.14 15.05
CA PRO A 48 22.33 -10.89 15.31
C PRO A 48 23.42 -10.58 14.27
N TYR A 49 23.07 -9.93 13.16
CA TYR A 49 23.97 -9.68 12.04
C TYR A 49 24.48 -8.25 11.97
N ILE A 50 23.70 -7.30 12.43
CA ILE A 50 24.01 -5.87 12.33
C ILE A 50 23.81 -5.24 13.72
N PRO A 51 24.91 -4.89 14.42
CA PRO A 51 24.84 -4.19 15.69
C PRO A 51 24.02 -2.91 15.57
N PHE A 52 23.21 -2.59 16.59
CA PHE A 52 22.40 -1.40 16.70
C PHE A 52 21.14 -1.33 15.81
N ILE A 53 20.87 -2.33 14.98
CA ILE A 53 19.62 -2.42 14.23
C ILE A 53 18.64 -3.34 14.95
N ASN A 54 17.45 -2.86 15.20
CA ASN A 54 16.34 -3.67 15.66
C ASN A 54 15.72 -4.42 14.48
N LEU A 55 15.37 -5.69 14.70
CA LEU A 55 14.64 -6.46 13.72
C LEU A 55 13.23 -5.85 13.56
N ALA A 56 12.84 -5.65 12.33
CA ALA A 56 11.50 -5.18 12.03
C ALA A 56 10.43 -6.21 12.39
N PRO A 57 9.19 -5.80 12.69
CA PRO A 57 8.15 -6.69 13.19
C PRO A 57 7.76 -7.76 12.18
N VAL A 58 7.40 -8.94 12.67
CA VAL A 58 6.70 -9.97 11.91
C VAL A 58 5.27 -9.97 12.35
N VAL A 59 4.35 -9.75 11.43
CA VAL A 59 2.91 -9.69 11.70
C VAL A 59 2.15 -10.60 10.75
N ALA A 60 1.07 -11.19 11.23
CA ALA A 60 0.24 -12.05 10.42
C ALA A 60 -1.25 -11.82 10.69
N GLY A 61 -2.06 -11.86 9.65
CA GLY A 61 -3.51 -11.87 9.72
C GLY A 61 -4.05 -13.26 9.40
N THR A 62 -4.97 -13.76 10.20
CA THR A 62 -5.59 -15.08 9.97
C THR A 62 -6.71 -15.02 8.94
N ASN A 63 -7.40 -13.89 8.84
CA ASN A 63 -8.47 -13.64 7.88
C ASN A 63 -8.15 -12.44 6.98
N GLY A 64 -6.92 -12.42 6.47
CA GLY A 64 -6.43 -11.37 5.61
C GLY A 64 -5.63 -10.28 6.32
N ILE A 65 -4.91 -9.54 5.54
CA ILE A 65 -4.15 -8.36 5.94
C ILE A 65 -4.43 -7.24 4.94
N SER A 66 -4.73 -6.05 5.44
CA SER A 66 -5.02 -4.91 4.56
C SER A 66 -3.83 -4.63 3.63
N PRO A 67 -4.04 -4.47 2.31
CA PRO A 67 -2.94 -4.23 1.37
C PRO A 67 -2.05 -3.04 1.74
N ILE A 68 -2.64 -1.93 2.20
CA ILE A 68 -1.88 -0.77 2.64
C ILE A 68 -1.07 -1.07 3.90
N PHE A 69 -1.63 -1.81 4.87
CA PHE A 69 -0.89 -2.21 6.06
C PHE A 69 0.26 -3.15 5.72
N LEU A 70 0.04 -4.08 4.80
CA LEU A 70 1.08 -4.98 4.28
C LEU A 70 2.23 -4.22 3.61
N THR A 71 1.91 -3.14 2.88
CA THR A 71 2.92 -2.25 2.29
C THR A 71 3.67 -1.50 3.38
N THR A 72 2.97 -0.94 4.36
CA THR A 72 3.56 -0.23 5.51
C THR A 72 4.53 -1.12 6.29
N VAL A 73 4.13 -2.35 6.59
CA VAL A 73 5.03 -3.32 7.24
C VAL A 73 6.29 -3.57 6.39
N GLY A 74 6.12 -3.70 5.07
CA GLY A 74 7.25 -3.88 4.14
C GLY A 74 8.20 -2.68 4.12
N VAL A 75 7.67 -1.45 4.11
CA VAL A 75 8.46 -0.20 4.12
C VAL A 75 9.33 -0.10 5.37
N THR A 76 8.86 -0.58 6.52
CA THR A 76 9.68 -0.65 7.76
C THR A 76 10.68 -1.81 7.78
N GLY A 77 10.77 -2.60 6.72
CA GLY A 77 11.61 -3.82 6.67
C GLY A 77 10.97 -5.02 7.37
N GLY A 78 9.71 -4.90 7.79
CA GLY A 78 8.95 -5.97 8.43
C GLY A 78 8.45 -7.02 7.46
N ILE A 79 7.90 -8.09 8.02
CA ILE A 79 7.27 -9.19 7.28
C ILE A 79 5.78 -9.23 7.63
N GLY A 80 4.92 -9.01 6.65
CA GLY A 80 3.49 -9.20 6.78
C GLY A 80 3.07 -10.50 6.08
N ILE A 81 2.29 -11.33 6.75
CA ILE A 81 1.86 -12.63 6.25
C ILE A 81 0.34 -12.74 6.33
N ASP A 82 -0.30 -13.00 5.21
CA ASP A 82 -1.69 -13.44 5.19
C ASP A 82 -1.72 -14.97 5.33
N LEU A 83 -2.13 -15.44 6.51
CA LEU A 83 -2.13 -16.85 6.84
C LEU A 83 -3.20 -17.63 6.10
N LYS A 84 -4.28 -17.00 5.63
CA LYS A 84 -5.37 -17.64 4.88
C LYS A 84 -5.91 -18.90 5.56
N ASN A 85 -5.93 -18.93 6.89
CA ASN A 85 -6.30 -20.12 7.62
C ASN A 85 -7.80 -20.24 7.90
N TRP A 86 -8.61 -19.39 7.28
CA TRP A 86 -10.05 -19.45 7.27
C TRP A 86 -10.57 -19.68 5.86
N LYS A 87 -11.57 -20.52 5.72
CA LYS A 87 -12.34 -20.70 4.48
C LYS A 87 -13.82 -20.59 4.75
N LYS A 88 -14.58 -20.24 3.73
CA LYS A 88 -16.05 -20.25 3.80
C LYS A 88 -16.54 -21.67 4.01
N LYS A 89 -17.51 -21.81 4.91
CA LYS A 89 -18.16 -23.10 5.18
C LYS A 89 -19.28 -23.34 4.17
N TYR A 90 -19.30 -24.52 3.63
CA TYR A 90 -20.38 -24.99 2.75
C TYR A 90 -21.11 -26.15 3.39
N ASP A 91 -22.41 -26.28 3.15
CA ASP A 91 -23.21 -27.40 3.57
C ASP A 91 -22.93 -28.67 2.72
N THR A 92 -23.60 -29.78 3.05
CA THR A 92 -23.46 -31.04 2.33
C THR A 92 -23.93 -30.99 0.87
N ASN A 93 -24.72 -29.97 0.51
CA ASN A 93 -25.25 -29.74 -0.84
C ASN A 93 -24.41 -28.75 -1.63
N GLY A 94 -23.32 -28.21 -1.02
CA GLY A 94 -22.44 -27.23 -1.65
C GLY A 94 -22.94 -25.78 -1.55
N ASN A 95 -23.97 -25.50 -0.76
CA ASN A 95 -24.45 -24.15 -0.54
C ASN A 95 -23.62 -23.45 0.54
N LEU A 96 -23.37 -22.14 0.35
CA LEU A 96 -22.70 -21.33 1.34
C LEU A 96 -23.54 -21.24 2.63
N VAL A 97 -22.92 -21.57 3.76
CA VAL A 97 -23.55 -21.43 5.08
C VAL A 97 -23.43 -19.96 5.51
N ILE A 98 -24.56 -19.33 5.78
CA ILE A 98 -24.68 -17.94 6.27
C ILE A 98 -25.17 -17.96 7.71
N ASP A 99 -24.73 -16.98 8.50
CA ASP A 99 -25.18 -16.81 9.89
C ASP A 99 -26.48 -15.97 9.96
N GLN A 100 -26.93 -15.68 11.16
CA GLN A 100 -28.14 -14.88 11.42
C GLN A 100 -28.07 -13.41 10.96
N ASN A 101 -26.89 -12.94 10.53
CA ASN A 101 -26.65 -11.59 10.04
C ASN A 101 -26.41 -11.57 8.52
N ASP A 102 -26.75 -12.63 7.82
CA ASP A 102 -26.44 -12.84 6.39
C ASP A 102 -24.94 -12.84 6.05
N GLU A 103 -24.06 -13.13 7.04
CA GLU A 103 -22.62 -13.21 6.83
C GLU A 103 -22.14 -14.64 6.60
N PRO A 104 -21.16 -14.87 5.71
CA PRO A 104 -20.60 -16.21 5.50
C PRO A 104 -19.98 -16.78 6.77
N VAL A 105 -20.43 -17.97 7.17
CA VAL A 105 -19.78 -18.72 8.25
C VAL A 105 -18.39 -19.16 7.79
N LEU A 106 -17.38 -18.89 8.62
CA LEU A 106 -15.99 -19.26 8.35
C LEU A 106 -15.60 -20.47 9.21
N GLU A 107 -14.83 -21.38 8.66
CA GLU A 107 -14.21 -22.49 9.37
C GLU A 107 -12.69 -22.45 9.27
N LYS A 108 -12.00 -22.82 10.36
CA LYS A 108 -10.53 -22.86 10.37
C LYS A 108 -10.01 -24.04 9.55
N ILE A 109 -9.00 -23.76 8.71
CA ILE A 109 -8.26 -24.78 7.97
C ILE A 109 -7.17 -25.39 8.88
N TYR A 110 -6.51 -24.53 9.68
CA TYR A 110 -5.49 -24.92 10.65
C TYR A 110 -5.42 -23.88 11.78
N SER A 111 -4.87 -24.28 12.93
CA SER A 111 -4.72 -23.42 14.10
C SER A 111 -3.28 -22.94 14.27
N VAL A 112 -3.13 -21.67 14.66
CA VAL A 112 -1.86 -21.06 15.07
C VAL A 112 -2.07 -20.50 16.47
N ASP A 113 -1.79 -21.31 17.47
CA ASP A 113 -1.99 -20.92 18.87
C ASP A 113 -0.75 -20.18 19.41
N THR A 114 -0.92 -19.46 20.52
CA THR A 114 0.19 -18.79 21.18
C THR A 114 1.28 -19.80 21.57
N GLY A 115 2.52 -19.51 21.19
CA GLY A 115 3.67 -20.40 21.40
C GLY A 115 3.92 -21.39 20.26
N THR A 116 3.07 -21.42 19.22
CA THR A 116 3.35 -22.22 18.01
C THR A 116 4.60 -21.71 17.32
N VAL A 117 5.52 -22.62 16.99
CA VAL A 117 6.70 -22.30 16.17
C VAL A 117 6.38 -22.54 14.70
N LEU A 118 6.58 -21.48 13.91
CA LEU A 118 6.42 -21.52 12.45
C LEU A 118 7.77 -21.32 11.79
N THR A 119 8.01 -22.02 10.67
CA THR A 119 9.23 -21.88 9.88
C THR A 119 8.90 -21.27 8.52
N ILE A 120 9.55 -20.17 8.18
CA ILE A 120 9.48 -19.57 6.86
C ILE A 120 10.73 -19.94 6.07
N ASN A 121 10.55 -20.65 4.97
CA ASN A 121 11.62 -20.87 4.02
C ASN A 121 11.64 -19.74 3.00
N THR A 122 12.60 -18.83 3.10
CA THR A 122 12.70 -17.64 2.24
C THR A 122 13.13 -17.96 0.80
N LYS A 123 13.69 -19.15 0.54
CA LYS A 123 14.05 -19.60 -0.81
C LYS A 123 12.82 -20.14 -1.55
N THR A 124 12.09 -21.06 -0.90
CA THR A 124 10.88 -21.64 -1.47
C THR A 124 9.64 -20.73 -1.29
N LYS A 125 9.76 -19.71 -0.41
CA LYS A 125 8.67 -18.77 -0.07
C LYS A 125 7.45 -19.46 0.49
N LYS A 126 7.66 -20.44 1.34
CA LYS A 126 6.63 -21.26 1.98
C LYS A 126 6.71 -21.18 3.49
N LEU A 127 5.55 -21.26 4.14
CA LEU A 127 5.38 -21.33 5.59
C LEU A 127 5.09 -22.76 6.00
N TYR A 128 5.75 -23.20 7.07
CA TYR A 128 5.63 -24.55 7.63
C TYR A 128 5.29 -24.52 9.11
N LYS A 129 4.55 -25.53 9.56
CA LYS A 129 4.35 -25.91 10.96
C LYS A 129 4.70 -27.38 11.10
N ASP A 130 5.60 -27.72 12.03
CA ASP A 130 6.05 -29.10 12.27
C ASP A 130 6.44 -29.83 10.96
N GLU A 131 7.25 -29.19 10.13
CA GLU A 131 7.70 -29.64 8.79
C GLU A 131 6.58 -29.77 7.73
N LYS A 132 5.33 -29.63 8.11
CA LYS A 132 4.20 -29.62 7.18
C LYS A 132 4.04 -28.25 6.54
N GLU A 133 4.01 -28.23 5.20
CA GLU A 133 3.69 -27.01 4.43
C GLU A 133 2.27 -26.56 4.74
N LEU A 134 2.11 -25.28 5.10
CA LEU A 134 0.82 -24.64 5.34
C LEU A 134 0.35 -23.82 4.14
N ILE A 135 1.17 -22.85 3.72
CA ILE A 135 0.79 -21.89 2.68
C ILE A 135 2.01 -21.38 1.89
N ASP A 136 1.76 -20.88 0.69
CA ASP A 136 2.68 -20.03 -0.07
C ASP A 136 2.65 -18.59 0.47
N VAL A 137 3.82 -18.03 0.73
CA VAL A 137 4.00 -16.66 1.23
C VAL A 137 4.77 -15.78 0.25
N SER A 138 4.77 -16.11 -1.03
CA SER A 138 5.51 -15.40 -2.09
C SER A 138 5.17 -13.91 -2.13
N SER A 139 3.91 -13.54 -1.88
CA SER A 139 3.46 -12.15 -1.82
C SER A 139 4.12 -11.33 -0.71
N SER A 140 4.61 -11.99 0.34
CA SER A 140 5.34 -11.36 1.45
C SER A 140 6.84 -11.19 1.14
N PHE A 141 7.35 -11.85 0.11
CA PHE A 141 8.77 -11.90 -0.27
C PHE A 141 9.00 -11.45 -1.71
N THR A 142 8.42 -10.31 -2.09
CA THR A 142 8.76 -9.64 -3.35
C THR A 142 10.20 -9.14 -3.33
N PRO A 143 10.85 -8.94 -4.48
CA PRO A 143 12.24 -8.45 -4.53
C PRO A 143 12.48 -7.19 -3.71
N GLN A 144 11.55 -6.22 -3.77
CA GLN A 144 11.65 -5.00 -2.98
C GLN A 144 11.49 -5.24 -1.48
N LYS A 145 10.54 -6.07 -1.06
CA LYS A 145 10.37 -6.38 0.36
C LYS A 145 11.60 -7.08 0.93
N ILE A 146 12.23 -7.94 0.13
CA ILE A 146 13.51 -8.58 0.50
C ILE A 146 14.63 -7.54 0.60
N GLU A 147 14.69 -6.58 -0.33
CA GLU A 147 15.62 -5.45 -0.28
C GLU A 147 15.43 -4.64 1.01
N PHE A 148 14.19 -4.26 1.32
CA PHE A 148 13.86 -3.53 2.54
C PHE A 148 14.18 -4.32 3.82
N MET A 149 13.84 -5.60 3.85
CA MET A 149 14.18 -6.47 4.98
C MET A 149 15.68 -6.54 5.24
N ARG A 150 16.48 -6.69 4.19
CA ARG A 150 17.95 -6.78 4.29
C ARG A 150 18.57 -5.47 4.74
N ALA A 151 18.04 -4.37 4.29
CA ALA A 151 18.53 -3.03 4.62
C ALA A 151 18.03 -2.49 5.98
N GLY A 152 16.98 -3.08 6.55
CA GLY A 152 16.32 -2.58 7.76
C GLY A 152 15.25 -1.51 7.47
N GLY A 153 14.68 -1.51 6.26
CA GLY A 153 13.61 -0.64 5.83
C GLY A 153 13.93 0.16 4.56
N SER A 154 12.92 0.82 4.03
CA SER A 154 13.03 1.60 2.80
C SER A 154 13.98 2.80 2.93
N TYR A 155 14.00 3.43 4.09
CA TYR A 155 14.87 4.60 4.35
C TYR A 155 16.35 4.24 4.24
N ALA A 156 16.73 3.10 4.81
CA ALA A 156 18.09 2.59 4.70
C ALA A 156 18.48 2.30 3.24
N VAL A 157 17.55 1.78 2.44
CA VAL A 157 17.76 1.58 0.99
C VAL A 157 17.97 2.90 0.25
N VAL A 158 17.12 3.91 0.50
CA VAL A 158 17.24 5.23 -0.15
C VAL A 158 18.55 5.90 0.23
N PHE A 159 18.87 5.91 1.52
CA PHE A 159 20.12 6.48 2.02
C PHE A 159 21.34 5.74 1.44
N GLY A 160 21.32 4.40 1.45
CA GLY A 160 22.40 3.59 0.89
C GLY A 160 22.60 3.84 -0.61
N LYS A 161 21.52 3.98 -1.39
CA LYS A 161 21.61 4.36 -2.82
C LYS A 161 22.23 5.74 -3.01
N LYS A 162 21.85 6.74 -2.19
CA LYS A 162 22.45 8.07 -2.22
C LYS A 162 23.95 8.03 -1.88
N LEU A 163 24.32 7.30 -0.85
CA LEU A 163 25.74 7.11 -0.48
C LEU A 163 26.53 6.42 -1.57
N GLN A 164 25.98 5.38 -2.19
CA GLN A 164 26.63 4.68 -3.29
C GLN A 164 26.82 5.61 -4.49
N ALA A 165 25.82 6.38 -4.86
CA ALA A 165 25.92 7.36 -5.96
C ALA A 165 27.00 8.42 -5.66
N PHE A 166 27.03 8.94 -4.43
CA PHE A 166 28.05 9.89 -3.98
C PHE A 166 29.46 9.29 -4.05
N ALA A 167 29.63 8.08 -3.50
CA ALA A 167 30.92 7.39 -3.52
C ALA A 167 31.40 7.07 -4.95
N THR A 168 30.50 6.66 -5.84
CA THR A 168 30.80 6.46 -7.27
C THR A 168 31.30 7.74 -7.93
N GLY A 169 30.62 8.86 -7.67
CA GLY A 169 31.04 10.16 -8.18
C GLY A 169 32.39 10.64 -7.64
N LEU A 170 32.63 10.44 -6.35
CA LEU A 170 33.88 10.84 -5.69
C LEU A 170 35.07 9.98 -6.13
N LEU A 171 34.87 8.67 -6.17
CA LEU A 171 35.94 7.71 -6.49
C LEU A 171 36.17 7.56 -8.00
N LYS A 172 35.27 8.10 -8.83
CA LYS A 172 35.26 7.90 -10.29
C LYS A 172 35.38 6.43 -10.69
N LYS A 173 34.78 5.55 -9.91
CA LYS A 173 34.83 4.11 -10.09
C LYS A 173 33.41 3.54 -9.98
N GLU A 174 33.02 2.70 -10.93
CA GLU A 174 31.78 1.94 -10.79
C GLU A 174 31.87 0.99 -9.59
N LEU A 175 30.93 1.13 -8.67
CA LEU A 175 30.78 0.23 -7.54
C LEU A 175 29.77 -0.85 -7.92
N THR A 176 30.02 -2.07 -7.46
CA THR A 176 29.03 -3.15 -7.63
C THR A 176 27.71 -2.72 -7.01
N PRO A 177 26.60 -2.74 -7.76
CA PRO A 177 25.31 -2.31 -7.23
C PRO A 177 24.88 -3.25 -6.09
N VAL A 178 24.80 -2.68 -4.88
CA VAL A 178 24.28 -3.40 -3.70
C VAL A 178 22.77 -3.60 -3.83
N PHE A 179 22.12 -2.67 -4.54
CA PHE A 179 20.69 -2.67 -4.79
C PHE A 179 20.43 -2.98 -6.27
N ALA A 180 20.45 -4.26 -6.59
CA ALA A 180 20.16 -4.71 -7.96
C ALA A 180 18.68 -4.52 -8.31
N PRO A 181 18.37 -4.05 -9.52
CA PRO A 181 16.99 -4.04 -9.99
C PRO A 181 16.44 -5.49 -10.02
N SER A 182 15.15 -5.62 -9.74
CA SER A 182 14.47 -6.90 -9.88
C SER A 182 14.52 -7.37 -11.34
N LYS A 183 14.74 -8.66 -11.57
CA LYS A 183 14.60 -9.23 -12.90
C LYS A 183 13.14 -9.23 -13.29
N GLU A 184 12.87 -8.71 -14.46
CA GLU A 184 11.53 -8.60 -15.02
C GLU A 184 11.11 -9.90 -15.69
N VAL A 185 9.82 -10.23 -15.59
CA VAL A 185 9.23 -11.38 -16.28
C VAL A 185 8.52 -10.86 -17.53
N CYS A 186 8.93 -11.32 -18.70
CA CYS A 186 8.29 -10.97 -19.96
C CYS A 186 7.33 -12.08 -20.36
N VAL A 187 6.08 -11.73 -20.66
CA VAL A 187 5.10 -12.63 -21.25
C VAL A 187 4.82 -12.16 -22.69
N LYS A 188 4.92 -13.05 -23.64
CA LYS A 188 4.73 -12.74 -25.08
C LYS A 188 3.26 -12.89 -25.50
N ASN A 189 2.82 -12.01 -26.42
CA ASN A 189 1.64 -12.15 -27.28
C ASN A 189 0.24 -11.99 -26.66
N GLN A 190 0.06 -11.05 -25.72
CA GLN A 190 -1.28 -10.62 -25.30
C GLN A 190 -1.45 -9.11 -25.54
N GLY A 191 -2.68 -8.67 -25.76
CA GLY A 191 -3.04 -7.26 -25.76
C GLY A 191 -2.89 -6.68 -24.36
N PHE A 192 -2.75 -5.34 -24.27
CA PHE A 192 -2.59 -4.63 -23.01
C PHE A 192 -3.89 -4.01 -22.53
N THR A 193 -4.12 -4.12 -21.22
CA THR A 193 -5.11 -3.30 -20.52
C THR A 193 -4.64 -1.83 -20.46
N ALA A 194 -5.53 -0.89 -20.17
CA ALA A 194 -5.16 0.50 -19.99
C ALA A 194 -4.13 0.65 -18.84
N VAL A 195 -4.32 -0.08 -17.75
CA VAL A 195 -3.42 -0.11 -16.60
C VAL A 195 -2.01 -0.57 -17.01
N GLU A 196 -1.90 -1.68 -17.71
CA GLU A 196 -0.61 -2.19 -18.20
C GLU A 196 0.11 -1.18 -19.11
N LYS A 197 -0.63 -0.47 -19.96
CA LYS A 197 -0.06 0.59 -20.80
C LYS A 197 0.50 1.76 -19.96
N ILE A 198 -0.24 2.19 -18.92
CA ILE A 198 0.20 3.24 -18.01
C ILE A 198 1.47 2.82 -17.27
N PHE A 199 1.48 1.59 -16.74
CA PHE A 199 2.67 1.07 -16.06
C PHE A 199 3.87 0.99 -17.00
N ASN A 200 3.72 0.42 -18.20
CA ASN A 200 4.81 0.28 -19.16
C ASN A 200 5.38 1.65 -19.60
N LYS A 201 4.53 2.70 -19.70
CA LYS A 201 4.97 4.07 -19.97
C LYS A 201 5.87 4.62 -18.86
N ASN A 202 5.61 4.23 -17.62
CA ASN A 202 6.23 4.82 -16.43
C ASN A 202 7.33 3.95 -15.81
N VAL A 203 7.68 2.80 -16.37
CA VAL A 203 8.75 1.93 -15.85
C VAL A 203 10.08 2.68 -15.78
N VAL A 204 10.78 2.55 -14.65
CA VAL A 204 12.12 3.09 -14.43
C VAL A 204 13.17 2.12 -14.96
N GLY A 205 14.04 2.62 -15.81
CA GLY A 205 15.09 1.86 -16.46
C GLY A 205 14.70 1.47 -17.89
N ASN A 206 15.68 1.00 -18.66
CA ASN A 206 15.44 0.51 -20.03
C ASN A 206 14.92 -0.91 -19.97
N SER A 207 13.63 -1.07 -19.73
CA SER A 207 12.99 -2.36 -19.94
C SER A 207 12.70 -2.53 -21.42
N LEU A 208 13.42 -3.42 -22.06
CA LEU A 208 13.09 -3.91 -23.40
C LEU A 208 11.92 -4.91 -23.33
N SER A 209 11.45 -5.22 -22.13
CA SER A 209 10.43 -6.19 -21.85
C SER A 209 9.09 -5.50 -21.71
N VAL A 210 8.11 -6.06 -22.35
CA VAL A 210 6.72 -5.68 -22.20
C VAL A 210 6.16 -6.39 -20.97
N LEU A 211 5.61 -5.63 -20.03
CA LEU A 211 5.22 -6.11 -18.71
C LEU A 211 3.70 -6.19 -18.60
N HIS A 212 3.23 -7.28 -18.03
CA HIS A 212 1.81 -7.57 -17.79
C HIS A 212 1.47 -7.63 -16.31
N ALA A 213 0.19 -7.69 -15.99
CA ALA A 213 -0.31 -7.87 -14.64
C ALA A 213 0.41 -9.03 -13.92
N GLY A 214 0.71 -8.84 -12.64
CA GLY A 214 1.53 -9.75 -11.84
C GLY A 214 3.05 -9.51 -11.93
N SER A 215 3.53 -8.70 -12.88
CA SER A 215 4.93 -8.29 -12.93
C SER A 215 5.21 -7.27 -11.82
N TYR A 216 6.34 -7.44 -11.13
CA TYR A 216 6.78 -6.48 -10.11
C TYR A 216 7.73 -5.46 -10.73
N VAL A 217 7.38 -4.20 -10.67
CA VAL A 217 8.07 -3.12 -11.38
C VAL A 217 8.38 -1.93 -10.49
N ARG A 218 9.40 -1.18 -10.87
CA ARG A 218 9.68 0.15 -10.35
C ARG A 218 9.22 1.18 -11.38
N VAL A 219 8.38 2.11 -10.96
CA VAL A 219 7.74 3.09 -11.82
C VAL A 219 8.00 4.51 -11.34
N LYS A 220 8.00 5.46 -12.27
CA LYS A 220 7.94 6.88 -11.96
C LYS A 220 6.57 7.21 -11.40
N VAL A 221 6.55 8.07 -10.39
CA VAL A 221 5.34 8.61 -9.78
C VAL A 221 5.20 10.06 -10.21
N ASP A 222 4.14 10.36 -10.94
CA ASP A 222 3.94 11.69 -11.53
C ASP A 222 3.37 12.65 -10.49
N ILE A 223 2.42 12.18 -9.68
CA ILE A 223 1.70 13.01 -8.72
C ILE A 223 1.71 12.35 -7.35
N VAL A 224 2.01 13.15 -6.34
CA VAL A 224 1.98 12.71 -4.94
C VAL A 224 1.07 13.63 -4.15
N GLY A 225 0.09 13.04 -3.46
CA GLY A 225 -0.84 13.76 -2.60
C GLY A 225 -0.64 13.39 -1.13
N SER A 226 -0.47 14.38 -0.27
CA SER A 226 -0.43 14.22 1.18
C SER A 226 -1.60 14.97 1.82
N GLN A 227 -2.05 14.50 2.96
CA GLN A 227 -3.12 15.14 3.72
C GLN A 227 -2.71 15.23 5.21
N ASP A 228 -3.50 15.92 6.02
CA ASP A 228 -3.16 16.29 7.39
C ASP A 228 -2.83 15.10 8.31
N THR A 229 -3.51 13.98 8.18
CA THR A 229 -3.24 12.80 9.02
C THR A 229 -1.95 12.06 8.65
N THR A 230 -1.41 12.30 7.47
CA THR A 230 -0.16 11.70 6.99
C THR A 230 0.97 12.71 6.84
N GLY A 231 0.66 13.98 6.58
CA GLY A 231 1.65 15.01 6.26
C GLY A 231 2.73 15.22 7.32
N LEU A 232 2.35 15.27 8.59
CA LEU A 232 3.33 15.44 9.67
C LEU A 232 4.26 14.23 9.82
N MET A 233 3.75 13.02 9.63
CA MET A 233 4.57 11.80 9.61
C MET A 233 5.44 11.76 8.35
N THR A 234 4.90 12.15 7.21
CA THR A 234 5.65 12.25 5.95
C THR A 234 6.85 13.18 6.08
N THR A 235 6.69 14.31 6.79
CA THR A 235 7.80 15.23 7.08
C THR A 235 8.94 14.53 7.83
N GLN A 236 8.62 13.85 8.93
CA GLN A 236 9.62 13.12 9.72
C GLN A 236 10.33 12.05 8.91
N GLU A 237 9.62 11.36 8.06
CA GLU A 237 10.16 10.31 7.20
C GLU A 237 11.06 10.86 6.09
N LEU A 238 10.74 12.04 5.53
CA LEU A 238 11.63 12.74 4.61
C LEU A 238 12.91 13.21 5.30
N GLU A 239 12.81 13.72 6.52
CA GLU A 239 13.97 14.07 7.35
C GLU A 239 14.86 12.85 7.62
N MET A 240 14.27 11.70 7.98
CA MET A 240 15.00 10.45 8.18
C MET A 240 15.70 9.96 6.90
N MET A 241 15.16 10.27 5.73
CA MET A 241 15.79 9.98 4.43
C MET A 241 16.81 11.04 4.01
N ALA A 242 17.06 12.06 4.83
CA ALA A 242 17.84 13.25 4.49
C ALA A 242 17.37 13.88 3.15
N ALA A 243 16.08 13.86 2.91
CA ALA A 243 15.48 14.52 1.78
C ALA A 243 15.19 15.98 2.15
N THR A 244 15.69 16.92 1.37
CA THR A 244 15.51 18.37 1.58
C THR A 244 14.63 19.00 0.52
N VAL A 245 14.40 18.28 -0.58
CA VAL A 245 13.56 18.68 -1.69
C VAL A 245 12.84 17.47 -2.25
N ILE A 246 11.72 17.68 -2.91
CA ILE A 246 11.04 16.61 -3.64
C ILE A 246 11.84 16.24 -4.89
N SER A 247 11.70 15.01 -5.33
CA SER A 247 12.33 14.53 -6.55
C SER A 247 11.82 15.30 -7.79
N PRO A 248 12.69 15.70 -8.71
CA PRO A 248 12.27 16.34 -9.95
C PRO A 248 11.46 15.42 -10.88
N ILE A 249 11.39 14.13 -10.59
CA ILE A 249 10.53 13.17 -11.32
C ILE A 249 9.06 13.41 -10.95
N VAL A 250 8.77 13.84 -9.72
CA VAL A 250 7.41 14.18 -9.29
C VAL A 250 6.98 15.47 -9.99
N HIS A 251 6.01 15.36 -10.87
CA HIS A 251 5.48 16.50 -11.59
C HIS A 251 4.75 17.48 -10.68
N ALA A 252 3.95 16.96 -9.74
CA ALA A 252 3.27 17.76 -8.74
C ALA A 252 3.14 17.02 -7.41
N GLY A 253 3.50 17.70 -6.32
CA GLY A 253 3.26 17.29 -4.95
C GLY A 253 2.20 18.18 -4.30
N TYR A 254 1.18 17.59 -3.70
CA TYR A 254 0.08 18.30 -3.05
C TYR A 254 0.02 18.02 -1.56
N GLN A 255 -0.35 19.02 -0.78
CA GLN A 255 -0.66 18.89 0.64
C GLN A 255 -2.04 19.49 0.92
N SER A 256 -2.87 18.75 1.63
CA SER A 256 -4.19 19.18 2.10
C SER A 256 -4.31 19.03 3.61
N GLY A 257 -5.10 19.88 4.23
CA GLY A 257 -5.49 19.80 5.63
C GLY A 257 -6.95 19.36 5.83
N CYS A 258 -7.47 18.52 4.94
CA CYS A 258 -8.89 18.24 4.80
C CYS A 258 -9.61 17.77 6.08
N HIS A 259 -8.96 16.99 6.93
CA HIS A 259 -9.55 16.56 8.20
C HIS A 259 -9.36 17.62 9.30
N THR A 260 -8.17 18.19 9.38
CA THR A 260 -7.83 19.23 10.37
C THR A 260 -8.64 20.50 10.17
N ALA A 261 -8.86 20.90 8.92
CA ALA A 261 -9.62 22.11 8.59
C ALA A 261 -11.11 21.98 8.89
N SER A 262 -11.65 20.77 8.90
CA SER A 262 -13.05 20.50 9.23
C SER A 262 -13.30 20.29 10.73
N VAL A 263 -12.25 20.13 11.53
CA VAL A 263 -12.34 19.91 12.98
C VAL A 263 -11.91 21.18 13.71
N TRP A 264 -12.78 21.74 14.51
CA TRP A 264 -12.57 23.02 15.22
C TRP A 264 -11.91 22.88 16.59
N ASP A 265 -11.31 21.73 16.90
CA ASP A 265 -10.57 21.57 18.13
C ASP A 265 -9.18 22.20 18.04
N LYS A 266 -8.71 22.68 19.21
CA LYS A 266 -7.44 23.40 19.35
C LYS A 266 -6.25 22.59 18.84
N LYS A 267 -6.22 21.29 19.12
CA LYS A 267 -5.10 20.41 18.76
C LYS A 267 -5.01 20.23 17.23
N SER A 268 -6.13 20.09 16.57
CA SER A 268 -6.18 20.01 15.11
C SER A 268 -5.70 21.30 14.47
N GLN A 269 -6.15 22.45 14.98
CA GLN A 269 -5.70 23.76 14.48
C GLN A 269 -4.20 24.01 14.66
N GLU A 270 -3.57 23.51 15.72
CA GLU A 270 -2.13 23.59 15.94
C GLU A 270 -1.30 22.83 14.88
N ASN A 271 -1.91 21.92 14.17
CA ASN A 271 -1.24 21.17 13.08
C ASN A 271 -1.19 21.96 11.76
N ILE A 272 -2.10 22.88 11.52
CA ILE A 272 -2.15 23.65 10.26
C ILE A 272 -0.83 24.40 10.00
N PRO A 273 -0.25 25.15 10.93
CA PRO A 273 1.03 25.81 10.71
C PRO A 273 2.17 24.85 10.39
N LYS A 274 2.17 23.67 11.01
CA LYS A 274 3.19 22.63 10.74
C LYS A 274 3.06 22.05 9.35
N LEU A 275 1.83 21.80 8.90
CA LEU A 275 1.55 21.34 7.52
C LEU A 275 1.90 22.42 6.50
N MET A 276 1.62 23.68 6.78
CA MET A 276 2.04 24.80 5.93
C MET A 276 3.55 24.92 5.83
N LYS A 277 4.25 24.71 6.96
CA LYS A 277 5.72 24.68 6.98
C LYS A 277 6.24 23.54 6.10
N PHE A 278 5.71 22.32 6.28
CA PHE A 278 6.04 21.17 5.44
C PHE A 278 5.84 21.47 3.94
N MET A 279 4.69 22.03 3.61
CA MET A 279 4.37 22.40 2.24
C MET A 279 5.40 23.39 1.67
N ASN A 280 5.73 24.44 2.41
CA ASN A 280 6.67 25.46 1.97
C ASN A 280 8.12 24.93 1.86
N ASP A 281 8.55 24.15 2.86
CA ASP A 281 9.91 23.59 2.91
C ASP A 281 10.18 22.67 1.70
N PHE A 282 9.17 21.94 1.25
CA PHE A 282 9.29 20.98 0.15
C PHE A 282 8.70 21.46 -1.17
N GLY A 283 8.19 22.69 -1.24
CA GLY A 283 7.60 23.24 -2.46
C GLY A 283 6.33 22.52 -2.91
N LEU A 284 5.55 21.98 -1.96
CA LEU A 284 4.29 21.32 -2.28
C LEU A 284 3.20 22.35 -2.60
N ILE A 285 2.30 21.99 -3.49
CA ILE A 285 1.16 22.82 -3.86
C ILE A 285 0.06 22.66 -2.82
N THR A 286 -0.50 23.77 -2.35
CA THR A 286 -1.74 23.68 -1.56
C THR A 286 -2.86 23.18 -2.45
N ALA A 287 -3.57 22.20 -1.91
CA ALA A 287 -4.85 21.80 -2.46
C ALA A 287 -5.87 22.90 -2.19
N ARG A 288 -5.96 23.86 -3.10
CA ARG A 288 -6.95 24.95 -3.05
C ARG A 288 -7.65 25.04 -4.38
N HIS A 289 -8.96 24.87 -4.36
CA HIS A 289 -9.76 25.21 -5.53
C HIS A 289 -9.71 26.72 -5.73
N PRO A 290 -9.40 27.23 -6.93
CA PRO A 290 -9.24 28.68 -7.18
C PRO A 290 -10.43 29.52 -6.80
N GLU A 291 -11.63 28.96 -6.83
CA GLU A 291 -12.90 29.63 -6.56
C GLU A 291 -13.34 29.61 -5.08
N HIS A 292 -12.65 28.84 -4.22
CA HIS A 292 -13.05 28.72 -2.83
C HIS A 292 -12.50 29.87 -1.98
N LYS A 293 -13.41 30.55 -1.29
CA LYS A 293 -13.11 31.64 -0.31
C LYS A 293 -12.57 31.11 1.03
N TYR A 294 -12.37 29.80 1.16
CA TYR A 294 -11.94 29.17 2.40
C TYR A 294 -10.43 29.30 2.61
N PRO A 295 -9.95 29.18 3.86
CA PRO A 295 -8.53 29.19 4.16
C PRO A 295 -7.76 28.15 3.33
N PRO A 296 -6.46 28.35 3.07
CA PRO A 296 -5.64 27.36 2.38
C PRO A 296 -5.71 26.01 3.13
N MET A 297 -5.63 24.91 2.36
CA MET A 297 -5.63 23.52 2.87
C MET A 297 -7.00 22.98 3.35
N THR A 298 -8.11 23.61 2.99
CA THR A 298 -9.46 23.13 3.39
C THR A 298 -10.04 22.07 2.45
N ASP A 299 -9.45 21.89 1.29
CA ASP A 299 -9.97 20.95 0.29
C ASP A 299 -9.63 19.49 0.57
N VAL A 300 -10.52 18.61 0.17
CA VAL A 300 -10.36 17.16 0.29
C VAL A 300 -9.36 16.67 -0.74
N ILE A 301 -8.26 16.06 -0.29
CA ILE A 301 -7.11 15.73 -1.16
C ILE A 301 -7.47 14.88 -2.37
N HIS A 302 -8.29 13.84 -2.22
CA HIS A 302 -8.65 12.97 -3.34
C HIS A 302 -9.53 13.68 -4.37
N LYS A 303 -10.36 14.64 -3.95
CA LYS A 303 -11.10 15.49 -4.89
C LYS A 303 -10.15 16.42 -5.65
N VAL A 304 -9.22 17.05 -4.94
CA VAL A 304 -8.20 17.90 -5.56
C VAL A 304 -7.37 17.13 -6.58
N LEU A 305 -6.93 15.93 -6.23
CA LEU A 305 -6.18 15.08 -7.15
C LEU A 305 -7.01 14.71 -8.38
N ASN A 306 -8.30 14.45 -8.23
CA ASN A 306 -9.17 14.18 -9.35
C ASN A 306 -9.39 15.40 -10.26
N ASP A 307 -9.59 16.57 -9.67
CA ASP A 307 -9.91 17.80 -10.40
C ASP A 307 -8.66 18.39 -11.09
N LEU A 308 -7.50 18.30 -10.46
CA LEU A 308 -6.26 18.90 -10.94
C LEU A 308 -5.37 17.95 -11.74
N THR A 309 -5.64 16.64 -11.75
CA THR A 309 -4.92 15.69 -12.58
C THR A 309 -5.35 15.86 -14.04
N ILE A 310 -4.42 16.33 -14.87
CA ILE A 310 -4.67 16.65 -16.27
C ILE A 310 -4.50 15.41 -17.15
N ASP A 311 -3.65 14.47 -16.75
CA ASP A 311 -3.23 13.33 -17.58
C ASP A 311 -3.75 12.00 -17.00
N ASP A 312 -4.61 11.31 -17.76
CA ASP A 312 -5.11 9.97 -17.45
C ASP A 312 -4.03 8.88 -17.52
N TRP A 313 -2.81 9.21 -17.94
CA TRP A 313 -1.67 8.31 -18.04
C TRP A 313 -0.70 8.40 -16.86
N SER A 314 -1.07 9.13 -15.83
CA SER A 314 -0.26 9.35 -14.63
C SER A 314 -0.36 8.22 -13.62
N ILE A 315 0.73 8.01 -12.88
CA ILE A 315 0.74 7.21 -11.65
C ILE A 315 0.69 8.16 -10.46
N ILE A 316 -0.29 7.96 -9.60
CA ILE A 316 -0.62 8.83 -8.47
C ILE A 316 -0.49 8.06 -7.17
N ILE A 317 0.26 8.59 -6.22
CA ILE A 317 0.37 8.07 -4.85
C ILE A 317 -0.21 9.11 -3.89
N GLY A 318 -1.15 8.71 -3.05
CA GLY A 318 -1.76 9.62 -2.09
C GLY A 318 -1.88 9.05 -0.68
N GLY A 319 -1.72 9.92 0.31
CA GLY A 319 -1.82 9.58 1.74
C GLY A 319 -3.24 9.35 2.25
N ASP A 320 -4.20 9.29 1.35
CA ASP A 320 -5.61 9.03 1.64
C ASP A 320 -6.08 7.76 0.93
N SER A 321 -6.91 6.96 1.60
CA SER A 321 -7.45 5.71 1.04
C SER A 321 -8.35 5.93 -0.18
N HIS A 322 -8.94 7.11 -0.34
CA HIS A 322 -9.79 7.47 -1.47
C HIS A 322 -8.99 8.00 -2.67
N THR A 323 -7.67 8.16 -2.57
CA THR A 323 -6.80 8.52 -3.70
C THR A 323 -7.06 7.64 -4.93
N ARG A 324 -7.44 6.39 -4.71
CA ARG A 324 -7.85 5.44 -5.76
C ARG A 324 -9.00 5.90 -6.66
N MET A 325 -9.72 6.94 -6.25
CA MET A 325 -10.81 7.55 -7.02
C MET A 325 -10.31 8.59 -8.04
N SER A 326 -9.03 8.94 -8.00
CA SER A 326 -8.43 9.91 -8.92
C SER A 326 -8.24 9.31 -10.31
N LYS A 327 -8.07 10.17 -11.31
CA LYS A 327 -7.77 9.80 -12.70
C LYS A 327 -6.45 9.05 -12.79
N GLY A 328 -6.21 8.41 -13.93
CA GLY A 328 -5.00 7.61 -14.16
C GLY A 328 -4.99 6.32 -13.34
N VAL A 329 -3.82 5.93 -12.87
CA VAL A 329 -3.65 4.79 -11.95
C VAL A 329 -3.25 5.33 -10.58
N ALA A 330 -4.18 5.31 -9.64
CA ALA A 330 -4.03 5.97 -8.36
C ALA A 330 -4.09 4.99 -7.18
N PHE A 331 -3.19 5.17 -6.23
CA PHE A 331 -3.06 4.32 -5.05
C PHE A 331 -3.11 5.14 -3.77
N GLY A 332 -3.97 4.71 -2.83
CA GLY A 332 -3.89 5.15 -1.45
C GLY A 332 -2.70 4.48 -0.76
N ALA A 333 -1.89 5.27 -0.05
CA ALA A 333 -0.65 4.83 0.56
C ALA A 333 -0.51 5.36 2.00
N ASP A 334 0.43 4.80 2.73
CA ASP A 334 0.87 5.29 4.03
C ASP A 334 1.88 6.44 3.87
N SER A 335 2.19 7.11 4.98
CA SER A 335 3.12 8.24 5.01
C SER A 335 4.53 7.87 4.49
N GLY A 336 5.01 6.66 4.81
CA GLY A 336 6.33 6.20 4.36
C GLY A 336 6.40 6.01 2.86
N THR A 337 5.37 5.46 2.26
CA THR A 337 5.28 5.32 0.80
C THR A 337 5.15 6.68 0.12
N VAL A 338 4.36 7.60 0.71
CA VAL A 338 4.25 8.99 0.24
C VAL A 338 5.60 9.70 0.31
N ALA A 339 6.31 9.59 1.45
CA ALA A 339 7.63 10.18 1.61
C ALA A 339 8.65 9.60 0.63
N LEU A 340 8.64 8.28 0.45
CA LEU A 340 9.50 7.61 -0.52
C LEU A 340 9.25 8.10 -1.95
N ALA A 341 7.98 8.22 -2.35
CA ALA A 341 7.59 8.75 -3.65
C ALA A 341 8.02 10.21 -3.83
N LEU A 342 7.83 11.06 -2.80
CA LEU A 342 8.32 12.45 -2.83
C LEU A 342 9.84 12.53 -2.95
N ALA A 343 10.58 11.73 -2.16
CA ALA A 343 12.03 11.79 -2.10
C ALA A 343 12.72 11.24 -3.36
N THR A 344 12.15 10.22 -3.98
CA THR A 344 12.77 9.50 -5.10
C THR A 344 12.08 9.74 -6.44
N GLY A 345 10.81 10.09 -6.43
CA GLY A 345 9.95 10.13 -7.62
C GLY A 345 9.58 8.74 -8.13
N GLU A 346 9.77 7.71 -7.32
CA GLU A 346 9.58 6.32 -7.73
C GLU A 346 8.78 5.54 -6.71
N ALA A 347 8.05 4.55 -7.19
CA ALA A 347 7.43 3.53 -6.37
C ALA A 347 7.66 2.16 -7.00
N SER A 348 7.65 1.12 -6.17
CA SER A 348 7.77 -0.25 -6.65
C SER A 348 6.53 -1.02 -6.25
N MET A 349 5.89 -1.65 -7.23
CA MET A 349 4.61 -2.32 -7.03
C MET A 349 4.39 -3.43 -8.06
N LEU A 350 3.43 -4.29 -7.77
CA LEU A 350 2.90 -5.23 -8.76
C LEU A 350 1.98 -4.47 -9.72
N ILE A 351 2.10 -4.76 -11.00
CA ILE A 351 1.08 -4.34 -11.98
C ILE A 351 -0.20 -5.10 -11.62
N PRO A 352 -1.27 -4.40 -11.23
CA PRO A 352 -2.51 -5.08 -10.85
C PRO A 352 -3.27 -5.59 -12.07
N GLU A 353 -4.06 -6.63 -11.87
CA GLU A 353 -5.08 -7.01 -12.83
C GLU A 353 -6.15 -5.92 -12.97
N SER A 354 -6.86 -5.92 -14.10
CA SER A 354 -7.96 -5.00 -14.36
C SER A 354 -9.28 -5.75 -14.49
N VAL A 355 -10.34 -5.09 -14.02
CA VAL A 355 -11.73 -5.51 -14.30
C VAL A 355 -12.41 -4.39 -15.05
N LYS A 356 -12.85 -4.66 -16.27
CA LYS A 356 -13.63 -3.74 -17.06
C LYS A 356 -15.09 -3.80 -16.67
N VAL A 357 -15.62 -2.69 -16.18
CA VAL A 357 -17.05 -2.49 -15.90
C VAL A 357 -17.63 -1.55 -16.94
N THR A 358 -18.60 -2.02 -17.70
CA THR A 358 -19.27 -1.20 -18.72
C THR A 358 -20.70 -0.94 -18.29
N PHE A 359 -21.06 0.32 -18.09
CA PHE A 359 -22.41 0.75 -17.83
C PHE A 359 -23.13 1.08 -19.16
N LYS A 360 -24.33 0.53 -19.33
CA LYS A 360 -25.17 0.74 -20.51
C LYS A 360 -26.60 1.01 -20.09
N GLY A 361 -27.28 1.89 -20.81
CA GLY A 361 -28.66 2.28 -20.55
C GLY A 361 -28.76 3.65 -19.90
N THR A 362 -29.92 3.99 -19.41
CA THR A 362 -30.23 5.22 -18.70
C THR A 362 -30.57 4.91 -17.26
N MET A 363 -30.17 5.78 -16.34
CA MET A 363 -30.62 5.69 -14.95
C MET A 363 -32.11 6.00 -14.88
N GLN A 364 -32.81 5.28 -14.01
CA GLN A 364 -34.21 5.59 -13.72
C GLN A 364 -34.30 6.87 -12.88
N ASP A 365 -35.44 7.55 -12.95
CA ASP A 365 -35.72 8.69 -12.08
C ASP A 365 -35.57 8.26 -10.61
N HIS A 366 -35.02 9.15 -9.80
CA HIS A 366 -34.75 8.98 -8.37
C HIS A 366 -33.58 8.02 -8.04
N MET A 367 -32.83 7.54 -9.02
CA MET A 367 -31.56 6.81 -8.80
C MET A 367 -30.37 7.74 -9.00
N ASP A 368 -29.34 7.56 -8.17
CA ASP A 368 -28.04 8.18 -8.37
C ASP A 368 -26.95 7.14 -8.76
N PHE A 369 -25.77 7.62 -9.11
CA PHE A 369 -24.68 6.74 -9.50
C PHE A 369 -24.22 5.82 -8.36
N ARG A 370 -24.41 6.20 -7.10
CA ARG A 370 -24.13 5.36 -5.94
C ARG A 370 -25.00 4.10 -5.93
N ASP A 371 -26.28 4.24 -6.29
CA ASP A 371 -27.18 3.09 -6.39
C ASP A 371 -26.68 2.09 -7.45
N VAL A 372 -26.20 2.60 -8.58
CA VAL A 372 -25.62 1.78 -9.66
C VAL A 372 -24.37 1.05 -9.16
N VAL A 373 -23.50 1.71 -8.40
CA VAL A 373 -22.29 1.10 -7.83
C VAL A 373 -22.67 0.00 -6.82
N HIS A 374 -23.60 0.25 -5.92
CA HIS A 374 -24.07 -0.75 -4.95
C HIS A 374 -24.74 -1.95 -5.63
N ALA A 375 -25.59 -1.69 -6.62
CA ALA A 375 -26.24 -2.75 -7.40
C ALA A 375 -25.19 -3.60 -8.15
N THR A 376 -24.18 -2.97 -8.74
CA THR A 376 -23.08 -3.65 -9.42
C THR A 376 -22.34 -4.58 -8.47
N GLN A 377 -21.96 -4.08 -7.28
CA GLN A 377 -21.28 -4.89 -6.28
C GLN A 377 -22.13 -6.09 -5.84
N SER A 378 -23.39 -5.85 -5.53
CA SER A 378 -24.33 -6.91 -5.11
C SER A 378 -24.52 -7.97 -6.20
N GLN A 379 -24.69 -7.56 -7.46
CA GLN A 379 -24.84 -8.49 -8.58
C GLN A 379 -23.56 -9.31 -8.82
N MET A 380 -22.39 -8.68 -8.70
CA MET A 380 -21.12 -9.39 -8.90
C MET A 380 -20.89 -10.43 -7.78
N LEU A 381 -21.17 -10.07 -6.52
CA LEU A 381 -21.10 -11.03 -5.42
C LEU A 381 -22.03 -12.24 -5.65
N LYS A 382 -23.25 -12.01 -6.10
CA LYS A 382 -24.19 -13.10 -6.46
C LYS A 382 -23.65 -13.95 -7.61
N LYS A 383 -23.17 -13.31 -8.68
CA LYS A 383 -22.68 -13.98 -9.90
C LYS A 383 -21.44 -14.85 -9.62
N PHE A 384 -20.59 -14.44 -8.70
CA PHE A 384 -19.33 -15.11 -8.37
C PHE A 384 -19.36 -15.78 -7.00
N ASN A 385 -20.52 -16.27 -6.57
CA ASN A 385 -20.71 -17.05 -5.35
C ASN A 385 -20.12 -16.40 -4.10
N GLY A 386 -20.32 -15.08 -3.96
CA GLY A 386 -19.81 -14.30 -2.85
C GLY A 386 -18.31 -13.95 -2.93
N GLU A 387 -17.64 -14.22 -4.04
CA GLU A 387 -16.28 -13.74 -4.27
C GLU A 387 -16.31 -12.27 -4.71
N ASN A 388 -15.45 -11.47 -4.09
CA ASN A 388 -15.26 -10.07 -4.48
C ASN A 388 -14.27 -9.98 -5.65
N VAL A 389 -14.80 -9.95 -6.87
CA VAL A 389 -14.01 -9.88 -8.11
C VAL A 389 -13.21 -8.58 -8.28
N PHE A 390 -13.53 -7.56 -7.49
CA PHE A 390 -12.83 -6.27 -7.53
C PHE A 390 -11.60 -6.23 -6.59
N GLN A 391 -11.49 -7.21 -5.69
CA GLN A 391 -10.43 -7.21 -4.69
C GLN A 391 -9.04 -7.33 -5.33
N GLY A 392 -8.15 -6.37 -5.04
CA GLY A 392 -6.78 -6.35 -5.56
C GLY A 392 -6.66 -5.98 -7.04
N ARG A 393 -7.75 -5.54 -7.68
CA ARG A 393 -7.80 -5.15 -9.09
C ARG A 393 -8.10 -3.66 -9.28
N ILE A 394 -7.65 -3.14 -10.40
CA ILE A 394 -8.08 -1.81 -10.88
C ILE A 394 -9.40 -1.97 -11.62
N ILE A 395 -10.35 -1.09 -11.34
CA ILE A 395 -11.64 -1.06 -12.03
C ILE A 395 -11.53 -0.06 -13.18
N GLU A 396 -11.60 -0.55 -14.41
CA GLU A 396 -11.68 0.27 -15.61
C GLU A 396 -13.15 0.55 -15.92
N VAL A 397 -13.61 1.76 -15.60
CA VAL A 397 -14.99 2.17 -15.79
C VAL A 397 -15.20 2.67 -17.23
N HIS A 398 -16.12 2.05 -17.93
CA HIS A 398 -16.55 2.45 -19.27
C HIS A 398 -18.01 2.86 -19.23
N ILE A 399 -18.29 4.11 -19.51
CA ILE A 399 -19.64 4.65 -19.59
C ILE A 399 -20.05 4.61 -21.06
N GLY A 400 -20.91 3.65 -21.41
CA GLY A 400 -21.34 3.44 -22.81
C GLY A 400 -22.40 4.44 -23.27
N THR A 401 -23.58 4.37 -22.66
CA THR A 401 -24.75 5.18 -23.06
C THR A 401 -25.31 6.07 -21.95
N LEU A 402 -24.74 6.01 -20.75
CA LEU A 402 -25.05 6.98 -19.68
C LEU A 402 -24.60 8.37 -20.12
N LEU A 403 -25.47 9.36 -19.97
CA LEU A 403 -25.09 10.75 -20.18
C LEU A 403 -24.05 11.13 -19.13
N ALA A 404 -22.99 11.81 -19.57
CA ALA A 404 -21.86 12.20 -18.70
C ALA A 404 -22.34 12.97 -17.47
N ASP A 405 -23.35 13.80 -17.60
CA ASP A 405 -23.96 14.62 -16.54
C ASP A 405 -24.62 13.78 -15.43
N GLN A 406 -24.91 12.52 -15.66
CA GLN A 406 -25.52 11.59 -14.69
C GLN A 406 -24.47 10.72 -13.97
N ALA A 407 -23.22 10.73 -14.43
CA ALA A 407 -22.16 9.87 -13.92
C ALA A 407 -21.16 10.59 -12.98
N PHE A 408 -21.24 11.93 -12.89
CA PHE A 408 -20.30 12.75 -12.11
C PHE A 408 -21.02 13.74 -11.19
#